data_dbec76a35ef356ff66f247faf76ecf1d
#
_entry.id   dbec76a35ef356ff66f247faf76ecf1d
#
_cell.length_a   1.000
_cell.length_b   1.000
_cell.length_c   1.000
_cell.angle_alpha   90.00
_cell.angle_beta   90.00
_cell.angle_gamma   90.00
#
_symmetry.space_group_name_H-M   'P 1'
#
loop_
_entity.id
_entity.type
_entity.pdbx_description
1 polymer ?
#
loop_
_entity_poly.entity_id
_entity_poly.type
_entity_poly.pdbx_seq_one_letter_code
_entity_poly.pdbx_strand_id
1 'polypeptide(L)'
;KNIDVLEIDAASNTGVDNIRELIDGVGYKPLTSKFRVYIIDEVHMLSKGAFNALLKTLEEPPEHVKFIFATTEIRKVPITILSRCQRFDLQIVPSKILIDHLNWVCEEEKINFTLEALQIIVRVSGGSVRDALSLLDQSASISGDDIKSETISFMLGLPSRVSSIEILENIFDSNIENALKIYDNVINHGTNGEILI
;
A
#
# COMPACT_ATOMS: atom_id res chain seq x y z
N LYS A 1 -1.78 3.00 -23.65
CA LYS A 1 -0.44 2.85 -23.03
C LYS A 1 0.57 3.54 -23.93
N ASN A 2 1.36 4.49 -23.42
CA ASN A 2 2.36 5.19 -24.24
C ASN A 2 3.56 4.25 -24.45
N ILE A 3 3.98 4.06 -25.71
CA ILE A 3 5.09 3.15 -26.06
C ILE A 3 6.46 3.63 -25.56
N ASP A 4 6.59 4.94 -25.29
CA ASP A 4 7.81 5.56 -24.78
C ASP A 4 7.90 5.55 -23.24
N VAL A 5 6.90 4.98 -22.54
CA VAL A 5 6.89 4.79 -21.10
C VAL A 5 6.94 3.29 -20.80
N LEU A 6 8.06 2.83 -20.27
CA LEU A 6 8.29 1.45 -19.86
C LEU A 6 8.25 1.37 -18.33
N GLU A 7 7.37 0.55 -17.83
CA GLU A 7 7.21 0.29 -16.41
C GLU A 7 7.60 -1.16 -16.10
N ILE A 8 8.47 -1.33 -15.14
CA ILE A 8 9.03 -2.62 -14.71
C ILE A 8 8.91 -2.70 -13.19
N ASP A 9 8.36 -3.79 -12.71
CA ASP A 9 8.38 -4.15 -11.30
C ASP A 9 9.65 -4.95 -11.01
N ALA A 10 10.53 -4.40 -10.17
CA ALA A 10 11.77 -5.05 -9.78
C ALA A 10 11.56 -6.29 -8.91
N ALA A 11 10.42 -6.44 -8.23
CA ALA A 11 10.11 -7.64 -7.47
C ALA A 11 9.94 -8.86 -8.38
N SER A 12 9.37 -8.66 -9.57
CA SER A 12 9.23 -9.71 -10.60
C SER A 12 10.44 -9.82 -11.52
N ASN A 13 11.31 -8.81 -11.57
CA ASN A 13 12.44 -8.68 -12.50
C ASN A 13 13.77 -8.39 -11.78
N THR A 14 14.13 -9.20 -10.79
CA THR A 14 15.33 -9.00 -9.95
C THR A 14 16.66 -9.23 -10.68
N GLY A 15 16.60 -9.89 -11.84
CA GLY A 15 17.78 -10.37 -12.58
C GLY A 15 18.59 -9.28 -13.26
N VAL A 16 19.90 -9.49 -13.37
CA VAL A 16 20.82 -8.59 -14.08
C VAL A 16 20.49 -8.52 -15.56
N ASP A 17 20.04 -9.62 -16.15
CA ASP A 17 19.78 -9.70 -17.58
C ASP A 17 18.57 -8.87 -18.00
N ASN A 18 17.50 -8.85 -17.21
CA ASN A 18 16.34 -7.98 -17.45
C ASN A 18 16.73 -6.49 -17.46
N ILE A 19 17.62 -6.10 -16.54
CA ILE A 19 18.10 -4.71 -16.48
C ILE A 19 19.09 -4.42 -17.61
N ARG A 20 19.86 -5.37 -18.07
CA ARG A 20 20.73 -5.21 -19.25
C ARG A 20 19.92 -4.99 -20.52
N GLU A 21 18.87 -5.79 -20.75
CA GLU A 21 17.96 -5.59 -21.87
C GLU A 21 17.32 -4.19 -21.85
N LEU A 22 16.95 -3.71 -20.66
CA LEU A 22 16.46 -2.37 -20.48
C LEU A 22 17.52 -1.33 -20.87
N ILE A 23 18.76 -1.48 -20.39
CA ILE A 23 19.89 -0.58 -20.65
C ILE A 23 20.25 -0.57 -22.13
N ASP A 24 20.26 -1.72 -22.81
CA ASP A 24 20.49 -1.82 -24.25
C ASP A 24 19.44 -1.04 -25.04
N GLY A 25 18.21 -0.97 -24.51
CA GLY A 25 17.13 -0.16 -25.08
C GLY A 25 17.26 1.35 -24.87
N VAL A 26 18.10 1.81 -23.95
CA VAL A 26 18.24 3.24 -23.57
C VAL A 26 18.80 4.10 -24.72
N GLY A 27 19.63 3.51 -25.57
CA GLY A 27 20.20 4.21 -26.75
C GLY A 27 19.18 4.62 -27.82
N TYR A 28 18.01 4.01 -27.84
CA TYR A 28 17.00 4.31 -28.83
C TYR A 28 16.22 5.58 -28.50
N LYS A 29 16.00 6.43 -29.50
CA LYS A 29 15.18 7.63 -29.35
C LYS A 29 13.71 7.28 -29.11
N PRO A 30 12.96 8.15 -28.41
CA PRO A 30 11.52 7.98 -28.27
C PRO A 30 10.82 8.02 -29.64
N LEU A 31 9.71 7.30 -29.77
CA LEU A 31 8.96 7.18 -31.03
C LEU A 31 7.91 8.27 -31.16
N THR A 32 7.22 8.61 -30.08
CA THR A 32 6.05 9.52 -30.10
C THR A 32 6.19 10.68 -29.12
N SER A 33 7.03 10.53 -28.09
CA SER A 33 7.16 11.48 -26.98
C SER A 33 8.48 12.26 -27.06
N LYS A 34 8.63 13.30 -26.23
CA LYS A 34 9.88 14.04 -26.09
C LYS A 34 10.95 13.22 -25.34
N PHE A 35 10.52 12.40 -24.41
CA PHE A 35 11.39 11.58 -23.57
C PHE A 35 10.96 10.11 -23.59
N ARG A 36 11.93 9.22 -23.47
CA ARG A 36 11.73 7.81 -23.15
C ARG A 36 11.86 7.67 -21.64
N VAL A 37 10.81 7.18 -20.99
CA VAL A 37 10.72 7.11 -19.52
C VAL A 37 10.76 5.66 -19.08
N TYR A 38 11.67 5.36 -18.17
CA TYR A 38 11.79 4.05 -17.53
C TYR A 38 11.38 4.18 -16.06
N ILE A 39 10.29 3.53 -15.69
CA ILE A 39 9.79 3.47 -14.31
C ILE A 39 10.16 2.11 -13.76
N ILE A 40 10.96 2.09 -12.68
CA ILE A 40 11.33 0.85 -11.99
C ILE A 40 10.72 0.93 -10.59
N ASP A 41 9.65 0.16 -10.41
CA ASP A 41 8.97 0.04 -9.13
C ASP A 41 9.68 -0.96 -8.22
N GLU A 42 9.58 -0.74 -6.91
CA GLU A 42 10.27 -1.51 -5.86
C GLU A 42 11.76 -1.74 -6.17
N VAL A 43 12.42 -0.68 -6.61
CA VAL A 43 13.82 -0.74 -7.10
C VAL A 43 14.79 -1.39 -6.10
N HIS A 44 14.48 -1.36 -4.80
CA HIS A 44 15.29 -2.01 -3.75
C HIS A 44 15.36 -3.54 -3.88
N MET A 45 14.47 -4.15 -4.68
CA MET A 45 14.47 -5.59 -4.96
C MET A 45 15.49 -6.00 -6.01
N LEU A 46 16.10 -5.05 -6.72
CA LEU A 46 17.14 -5.35 -7.70
C LEU A 46 18.38 -5.97 -7.05
N SER A 47 18.99 -6.91 -7.74
CA SER A 47 20.28 -7.49 -7.33
C SER A 47 21.41 -6.44 -7.37
N LYS A 48 22.48 -6.67 -6.61
CA LYS A 48 23.68 -5.81 -6.64
C LYS A 48 24.27 -5.69 -8.06
N GLY A 49 24.21 -6.77 -8.84
CA GLY A 49 24.68 -6.77 -10.23
C GLY A 49 23.81 -5.88 -11.14
N ALA A 50 22.48 -5.87 -10.93
CA ALA A 50 21.56 -5.02 -11.67
C ALA A 50 21.79 -3.54 -11.33
N PHE A 51 21.98 -3.18 -10.06
CA PHE A 51 22.36 -1.81 -9.67
C PHE A 51 23.67 -1.37 -10.33
N ASN A 52 24.70 -2.23 -10.33
CA ASN A 52 25.98 -1.91 -10.95
C ASN A 52 25.85 -1.69 -12.46
N ALA A 53 24.99 -2.45 -13.14
CA ALA A 53 24.72 -2.26 -14.57
C ALA A 53 24.09 -0.89 -14.87
N LEU A 54 23.21 -0.40 -13.99
CA LEU A 54 22.57 0.92 -14.12
C LEU A 54 23.53 2.09 -13.91
N LEU A 55 24.60 1.94 -13.12
CA LEU A 55 25.46 3.05 -12.71
C LEU A 55 26.02 3.84 -13.90
N LYS A 56 26.55 3.16 -14.93
CA LYS A 56 27.12 3.82 -16.10
C LYS A 56 26.10 4.70 -16.82
N THR A 57 24.89 4.20 -16.99
CA THR A 57 23.80 4.93 -17.64
C THR A 57 23.28 6.11 -16.79
N LEU A 58 23.32 5.97 -15.46
CA LEU A 58 22.93 7.05 -14.55
C LEU A 58 24.02 8.12 -14.40
N GLU A 59 25.27 7.81 -14.68
CA GLU A 59 26.37 8.80 -14.72
C GLU A 59 26.28 9.70 -15.96
N GLU A 60 25.98 9.12 -17.11
CA GLU A 60 25.90 9.80 -18.38
C GLU A 60 24.59 9.42 -19.12
N PRO A 61 23.42 9.82 -18.60
CA PRO A 61 22.15 9.45 -19.21
C PRO A 61 21.97 10.21 -20.55
N PRO A 62 21.47 9.54 -21.61
CA PRO A 62 21.09 10.23 -22.84
C PRO A 62 20.05 11.32 -22.54
N GLU A 63 20.14 12.47 -23.22
CA GLU A 63 19.25 13.64 -22.98
C GLU A 63 17.76 13.30 -23.09
N HIS A 64 17.41 12.34 -23.95
CA HIS A 64 16.04 11.91 -24.20
C HIS A 64 15.53 10.85 -23.21
N VAL A 65 16.33 10.44 -22.22
CA VAL A 65 15.98 9.37 -21.26
C VAL A 65 15.72 9.94 -19.88
N LYS A 66 14.69 9.42 -19.22
CA LYS A 66 14.38 9.69 -17.83
C LYS A 66 14.15 8.37 -17.07
N PHE A 67 14.81 8.25 -15.93
CA PHE A 67 14.58 7.16 -14.99
C PHE A 67 13.75 7.65 -13.81
N ILE A 68 12.75 6.86 -13.41
CA ILE A 68 11.96 7.06 -12.21
C ILE A 68 12.08 5.78 -11.40
N PHE A 69 12.67 5.88 -10.21
CA PHE A 69 12.78 4.77 -9.26
C PHE A 69 11.77 4.97 -8.13
N ALA A 70 10.93 3.98 -7.90
CA ALA A 70 10.04 3.96 -6.76
C ALA A 70 10.52 2.88 -5.75
N THR A 71 10.41 3.18 -4.47
CA THR A 71 10.78 2.25 -3.42
C THR A 71 10.06 2.56 -2.11
N THR A 72 9.67 1.53 -1.40
CA THR A 72 9.20 1.62 -0.01
C THR A 72 10.37 1.56 0.99
N GLU A 73 11.58 1.08 0.56
CA GLU A 73 12.73 0.87 1.42
C GLU A 73 13.99 1.59 0.91
N ILE A 74 14.03 2.91 1.07
CA ILE A 74 15.16 3.74 0.61
C ILE A 74 16.52 3.28 1.15
N ARG A 75 16.56 2.71 2.37
CA ARG A 75 17.80 2.25 3.02
C ARG A 75 18.46 1.06 2.31
N LYS A 76 17.69 0.31 1.51
CA LYS A 76 18.20 -0.83 0.73
C LYS A 76 18.77 -0.39 -0.63
N VAL A 77 18.51 0.84 -1.07
CA VAL A 77 19.03 1.37 -2.33
C VAL A 77 20.47 1.86 -2.12
N PRO A 78 21.44 1.41 -2.95
CA PRO A 78 22.84 1.83 -2.82
C PRO A 78 23.01 3.35 -2.89
N ILE A 79 23.89 3.89 -2.03
CA ILE A 79 24.19 5.32 -1.99
C ILE A 79 24.73 5.85 -3.32
N THR A 80 25.40 5.00 -4.10
CA THR A 80 25.90 5.31 -5.45
C THR A 80 24.79 5.61 -6.45
N ILE A 81 23.62 5.00 -6.28
CA ILE A 81 22.41 5.31 -7.07
C ILE A 81 21.76 6.59 -6.52
N LEU A 82 21.53 6.65 -5.20
CA LEU A 82 20.87 7.79 -4.55
C LEU A 82 21.58 9.12 -4.83
N SER A 83 22.91 9.12 -4.87
CA SER A 83 23.70 10.34 -5.15
C SER A 83 23.52 10.91 -6.57
N ARG A 84 22.94 10.12 -7.48
CA ARG A 84 22.68 10.51 -8.89
C ARG A 84 21.20 10.76 -9.16
N CYS A 85 20.36 10.66 -8.14
CA CYS A 85 18.93 10.82 -8.25
C CYS A 85 18.45 12.03 -7.45
N GLN A 86 17.47 12.74 -7.98
CA GLN A 86 16.69 13.68 -7.19
C GLN A 86 15.65 12.86 -6.39
N ARG A 87 15.61 13.09 -5.07
CA ARG A 87 14.68 12.39 -4.18
C ARG A 87 13.39 13.19 -4.00
N PHE A 88 12.27 12.46 -4.01
CA PHE A 88 10.94 12.95 -3.69
C PHE A 88 10.30 12.01 -2.67
N ASP A 89 10.07 12.51 -1.45
CA ASP A 89 9.40 11.74 -0.41
C ASP A 89 7.88 11.89 -0.52
N LEU A 90 7.20 10.78 -0.81
CA LEU A 90 5.75 10.73 -0.81
C LEU A 90 5.24 10.45 0.60
N GLN A 91 4.16 11.11 0.96
CA GLN A 91 3.54 10.96 2.28
C GLN A 91 2.28 10.12 2.18
N ILE A 92 1.90 9.48 3.30
CA ILE A 92 0.59 8.82 3.44
C ILE A 92 -0.52 9.86 3.25
N VAL A 93 -1.64 9.41 2.70
CA VAL A 93 -2.80 10.29 2.53
C VAL A 93 -3.46 10.56 3.88
N PRO A 94 -3.67 11.83 4.27
CA PRO A 94 -4.37 12.17 5.51
C PRO A 94 -5.78 11.53 5.55
N SER A 95 -6.18 11.03 6.73
CA SER A 95 -7.44 10.30 6.91
C SER A 95 -8.66 11.09 6.40
N LYS A 96 -8.70 12.41 6.61
CA LYS A 96 -9.79 13.25 6.12
C LYS A 96 -9.92 13.20 4.59
N ILE A 97 -8.80 13.38 3.88
CA ILE A 97 -8.78 13.35 2.41
C ILE A 97 -9.20 11.96 1.90
N LEU A 98 -8.74 10.91 2.58
CA LEU A 98 -9.07 9.55 2.18
C LEU A 98 -10.55 9.22 2.43
N ILE A 99 -11.14 9.71 3.54
CA ILE A 99 -12.58 9.60 3.80
C ILE A 99 -13.38 10.33 2.70
N ASP A 100 -13.00 11.57 2.38
CA ASP A 100 -13.69 12.36 1.34
C ASP A 100 -13.61 11.65 -0.02
N HIS A 101 -12.47 11.04 -0.33
CA HIS A 101 -12.28 10.25 -1.56
C HIS A 101 -13.15 8.98 -1.58
N LEU A 102 -13.17 8.20 -0.51
CA LEU A 102 -14.01 7.00 -0.42
C LEU A 102 -15.50 7.35 -0.48
N ASN A 103 -15.91 8.45 0.16
CA ASN A 103 -17.28 8.96 0.07
C ASN A 103 -17.67 9.24 -1.38
N TRP A 104 -16.82 9.96 -2.11
CA TRP A 104 -17.04 10.24 -3.52
C TRP A 104 -17.15 8.94 -4.36
N VAL A 105 -16.26 7.95 -4.13
CA VAL A 105 -16.32 6.66 -4.82
C VAL A 105 -17.64 5.94 -4.54
N CYS A 106 -18.09 5.91 -3.28
CA CYS A 106 -19.36 5.29 -2.92
C CYS A 106 -20.56 5.96 -3.58
N GLU A 107 -20.55 7.29 -3.70
CA GLU A 107 -21.60 8.06 -4.39
C GLU A 107 -21.64 7.72 -5.90
N GLU A 108 -20.49 7.66 -6.56
CA GLU A 108 -20.38 7.30 -7.99
C GLU A 108 -20.84 5.86 -8.26
N GLU A 109 -20.45 4.91 -7.40
CA GLU A 109 -20.80 3.48 -7.52
C GLU A 109 -22.17 3.16 -6.92
N LYS A 110 -22.87 4.15 -6.32
CA LYS A 110 -24.18 4.01 -5.67
C LYS A 110 -24.21 3.00 -4.52
N ILE A 111 -23.15 2.94 -3.77
CA ILE A 111 -23.00 2.10 -2.57
C ILE A 111 -23.43 2.91 -1.35
N ASN A 112 -24.36 2.39 -0.56
CA ASN A 112 -24.72 2.97 0.73
C ASN A 112 -23.69 2.58 1.80
N PHE A 113 -23.38 3.50 2.69
CA PHE A 113 -22.38 3.28 3.73
C PHE A 113 -22.71 4.11 4.98
N THR A 114 -22.15 3.69 6.12
CA THR A 114 -22.11 4.53 7.32
C THR A 114 -20.74 5.23 7.40
N LEU A 115 -20.71 6.44 7.96
CA LEU A 115 -19.46 7.18 8.13
C LEU A 115 -18.45 6.39 8.99
N GLU A 116 -18.95 5.70 10.03
CA GLU A 116 -18.15 4.83 10.89
C GLU A 116 -17.49 3.71 10.09
N ALA A 117 -18.18 3.14 9.10
CA ALA A 117 -17.63 2.12 8.22
C ALA A 117 -16.43 2.66 7.44
N LEU A 118 -16.55 3.83 6.81
CA LEU A 118 -15.43 4.47 6.09
C LEU A 118 -14.27 4.82 7.04
N GLN A 119 -14.55 5.25 8.26
CA GLN A 119 -13.51 5.54 9.25
C GLN A 119 -12.71 4.28 9.64
N ILE A 120 -13.36 3.11 9.74
CA ILE A 120 -12.67 1.84 10.00
C ILE A 120 -11.78 1.49 8.83
N ILE A 121 -12.28 1.55 7.59
CA ILE A 121 -11.50 1.27 6.37
C ILE A 121 -10.25 2.17 6.32
N VAL A 122 -10.43 3.48 6.49
CA VAL A 122 -9.33 4.46 6.44
C VAL A 122 -8.29 4.21 7.53
N ARG A 123 -8.72 3.85 8.73
CA ARG A 123 -7.81 3.51 9.83
C ARG A 123 -6.97 2.28 9.51
N VAL A 124 -7.60 1.21 9.01
CA VAL A 124 -6.92 -0.06 8.72
C VAL A 124 -6.01 0.06 7.50
N SER A 125 -6.38 0.86 6.50
CA SER A 125 -5.57 1.09 5.29
C SER A 125 -4.28 1.90 5.54
N GLY A 126 -4.12 2.49 6.74
CA GLY A 126 -2.89 3.22 7.09
C GLY A 126 -2.53 4.38 6.17
N GLY A 127 -3.52 4.98 5.48
CA GLY A 127 -3.31 6.07 4.51
C GLY A 127 -2.98 5.61 3.09
N SER A 128 -3.08 4.30 2.82
CA SER A 128 -2.97 3.72 1.48
C SER A 128 -4.31 3.80 0.75
N VAL A 129 -4.34 4.51 -0.38
CA VAL A 129 -5.55 4.59 -1.24
C VAL A 129 -5.89 3.22 -1.83
N ARG A 130 -4.87 2.47 -2.28
CA ARG A 130 -5.05 1.13 -2.86
C ARG A 130 -5.72 0.19 -1.86
N ASP A 131 -5.20 0.13 -0.63
CA ASP A 131 -5.73 -0.77 0.39
C ASP A 131 -7.12 -0.34 0.84
N ALA A 132 -7.37 0.97 0.95
CA ALA A 132 -8.68 1.51 1.28
C ALA A 132 -9.73 1.14 0.23
N LEU A 133 -9.42 1.28 -1.07
CA LEU A 133 -10.32 0.89 -2.15
C LEU A 133 -10.54 -0.62 -2.20
N SER A 134 -9.48 -1.42 -1.97
CA SER A 134 -9.60 -2.88 -1.91
C SER A 134 -10.50 -3.34 -0.77
N LEU A 135 -10.37 -2.72 0.42
CA LEU A 135 -11.23 -3.01 1.57
C LEU A 135 -12.67 -2.57 1.32
N LEU A 136 -12.87 -1.43 0.64
CA LEU A 136 -14.20 -0.96 0.26
C LEU A 136 -14.88 -1.95 -0.68
N ASP A 137 -14.20 -2.40 -1.74
CA ASP A 137 -14.70 -3.37 -2.71
C ASP A 137 -15.05 -4.71 -2.06
N GLN A 138 -14.17 -5.22 -1.19
CA GLN A 138 -14.44 -6.44 -0.41
C GLN A 138 -15.66 -6.27 0.49
N SER A 139 -15.80 -5.12 1.14
CA SER A 139 -16.94 -4.82 2.02
C SER A 139 -18.26 -4.77 1.23
N ALA A 140 -18.26 -4.14 0.06
CA ALA A 140 -19.41 -4.10 -0.84
C ALA A 140 -19.80 -5.50 -1.34
N SER A 141 -18.80 -6.33 -1.65
CA SER A 141 -19.04 -7.72 -2.10
C SER A 141 -19.71 -8.60 -1.04
N ILE A 142 -19.44 -8.35 0.26
CA ILE A 142 -19.99 -9.12 1.38
C ILE A 142 -21.34 -8.56 1.83
N SER A 143 -21.48 -7.23 1.91
CA SER A 143 -22.69 -6.57 2.45
C SER A 143 -23.76 -6.31 1.40
N GLY A 144 -23.45 -6.47 0.12
CA GLY A 144 -24.24 -5.87 -0.95
C GLY A 144 -24.07 -4.34 -0.92
N ASP A 145 -25.15 -3.62 -1.25
CA ASP A 145 -25.11 -2.16 -1.41
C ASP A 145 -25.24 -1.36 -0.08
N ASP A 146 -25.11 -2.01 1.09
CA ASP A 146 -25.25 -1.34 2.41
C ASP A 146 -24.12 -1.74 3.37
N ILE A 147 -23.06 -0.93 3.36
CA ILE A 147 -21.82 -1.18 4.13
C ILE A 147 -21.97 -0.56 5.54
N LYS A 148 -22.05 -1.42 6.55
CA LYS A 148 -22.10 -1.06 7.97
C LYS A 148 -20.79 -1.34 8.69
N SER A 149 -20.55 -0.62 9.78
CA SER A 149 -19.35 -0.78 10.62
C SER A 149 -19.19 -2.18 11.17
N GLU A 150 -20.29 -2.85 11.53
CA GLU A 150 -20.30 -4.20 12.07
C GLU A 150 -19.79 -5.22 11.02
N THR A 151 -20.23 -5.10 9.78
CA THR A 151 -19.80 -5.97 8.69
C THR A 151 -18.30 -5.85 8.43
N ILE A 152 -17.78 -4.61 8.41
CA ILE A 152 -16.34 -4.39 8.23
C ILE A 152 -15.54 -4.93 9.41
N SER A 153 -16.01 -4.67 10.64
CA SER A 153 -15.34 -5.18 11.84
C SER A 153 -15.29 -6.70 11.85
N PHE A 154 -16.38 -7.37 11.46
CA PHE A 154 -16.42 -8.82 11.31
C PHE A 154 -15.48 -9.31 10.21
N MET A 155 -15.51 -8.70 9.01
CA MET A 155 -14.65 -9.05 7.89
C MET A 155 -13.15 -8.96 8.23
N LEU A 156 -12.79 -7.93 9.00
CA LEU A 156 -11.40 -7.67 9.40
C LEU A 156 -10.99 -8.39 10.68
N GLY A 157 -11.89 -9.16 11.31
CA GLY A 157 -11.61 -9.80 12.60
C GLY A 157 -11.32 -8.79 13.71
N LEU A 158 -11.86 -7.57 13.61
CA LEU A 158 -11.63 -6.53 14.60
C LEU A 158 -12.53 -6.78 15.83
N PRO A 159 -11.96 -6.71 17.05
CA PRO A 159 -12.78 -6.80 18.25
C PRO A 159 -13.75 -5.63 18.32
N SER A 160 -14.92 -5.88 18.91
CA SER A 160 -15.80 -4.77 19.23
C SER A 160 -15.12 -3.86 20.26
N ARG A 161 -15.22 -2.55 20.09
CA ARG A 161 -14.69 -1.60 21.09
C ARG A 161 -15.25 -1.85 22.47
N VAL A 162 -16.51 -2.25 22.54
CA VAL A 162 -17.20 -2.55 23.79
C VAL A 162 -16.51 -3.73 24.49
N SER A 163 -16.25 -4.84 23.78
CA SER A 163 -15.58 -6.01 24.36
C SER A 163 -14.15 -5.71 24.82
N SER A 164 -13.38 -4.89 24.08
CA SER A 164 -12.04 -4.49 24.51
C SER A 164 -12.08 -3.65 25.80
N ILE A 165 -13.02 -2.70 25.89
CA ILE A 165 -13.20 -1.87 27.09
C ILE A 165 -13.67 -2.74 28.27
N GLU A 166 -14.64 -3.62 28.08
CA GLU A 166 -15.13 -4.54 29.11
C GLU A 166 -14.02 -5.44 29.65
N ILE A 167 -13.13 -5.95 28.78
CA ILE A 167 -11.97 -6.74 29.23
C ILE A 167 -11.07 -5.88 30.13
N LEU A 168 -10.74 -4.65 29.71
CA LEU A 168 -9.89 -3.75 30.49
C LEU A 168 -10.52 -3.37 31.83
N GLU A 169 -11.82 -3.02 31.86
CA GLU A 169 -12.56 -2.72 33.09
C GLU A 169 -12.52 -3.90 34.06
N ASN A 170 -12.79 -5.12 33.56
CA ASN A 170 -12.73 -6.32 34.41
C ASN A 170 -11.31 -6.61 34.94
N ILE A 171 -10.26 -6.29 34.16
CA ILE A 171 -8.86 -6.41 34.63
C ILE A 171 -8.60 -5.40 35.77
N PHE A 172 -9.00 -4.13 35.60
CA PHE A 172 -8.82 -3.09 36.61
C PHE A 172 -9.63 -3.39 37.91
N ASP A 173 -10.80 -3.97 37.76
CA ASP A 173 -11.66 -4.41 38.89
C ASP A 173 -11.19 -5.72 39.52
N SER A 174 -10.07 -6.27 39.09
CA SER A 174 -9.51 -7.55 39.52
C SER A 174 -10.48 -8.75 39.30
N ASN A 175 -11.42 -8.63 38.37
CA ASN A 175 -12.37 -9.68 37.99
C ASN A 175 -11.83 -10.51 36.82
N ILE A 176 -10.73 -11.21 37.04
CA ILE A 176 -9.99 -11.94 36.01
C ILE A 176 -10.85 -13.04 35.36
N GLU A 177 -11.72 -13.68 36.13
CA GLU A 177 -12.59 -14.75 35.60
C GLU A 177 -13.52 -14.24 34.49
N ASN A 178 -14.13 -13.06 34.71
CA ASN A 178 -15.02 -12.47 33.74
C ASN A 178 -14.25 -11.91 32.53
N ALA A 179 -13.09 -11.31 32.75
CA ALA A 179 -12.19 -10.85 31.67
C ALA A 179 -11.81 -12.00 30.73
N LEU A 180 -11.46 -13.18 31.29
CA LEU A 180 -11.13 -14.37 30.49
C LEU A 180 -12.35 -14.92 29.73
N LYS A 181 -13.54 -14.92 30.33
CA LYS A 181 -14.77 -15.34 29.62
C LYS A 181 -15.08 -14.45 28.41
N ILE A 182 -14.93 -13.12 28.55
CA ILE A 182 -15.15 -12.18 27.46
C ILE A 182 -14.08 -12.39 26.39
N TYR A 183 -12.82 -12.56 26.79
CA TYR A 183 -11.70 -12.84 25.88
C TYR A 183 -11.95 -14.11 25.06
N ASP A 184 -12.30 -15.23 25.69
CA ASP A 184 -12.59 -16.49 25.02
C ASP A 184 -13.76 -16.36 24.02
N ASN A 185 -14.81 -15.62 24.39
CA ASN A 185 -15.91 -15.34 23.47
C ASN A 185 -15.45 -14.57 22.23
N VAL A 186 -14.61 -13.55 22.41
CA VAL A 186 -14.11 -12.72 21.30
C VAL A 186 -13.21 -13.52 20.35
N ILE A 187 -12.33 -14.36 20.90
CA ILE A 187 -11.44 -15.24 20.12
C ILE A 187 -12.26 -16.29 19.35
N ASN A 188 -13.25 -16.92 19.99
CA ASN A 188 -14.10 -17.92 19.34
C ASN A 188 -14.95 -17.36 18.19
N HIS A 189 -15.16 -16.04 18.13
CA HIS A 189 -15.82 -15.35 17.02
C HIS A 189 -14.84 -14.90 15.92
N GLY A 190 -13.59 -15.39 15.91
CA GLY A 190 -12.62 -15.21 14.81
C GLY A 190 -11.74 -13.97 14.94
N THR A 191 -11.75 -13.28 16.07
CA THR A 191 -10.87 -12.13 16.30
C THR A 191 -9.45 -12.58 16.62
N ASN A 192 -8.44 -11.98 16.01
CA ASN A 192 -7.05 -12.24 16.34
C ASN A 192 -6.70 -11.62 17.71
N GLY A 193 -6.21 -12.44 18.65
CA GLY A 193 -5.87 -12.01 20.01
C GLY A 193 -4.81 -10.89 20.09
N GLU A 194 -3.94 -10.78 19.11
CA GLU A 194 -2.92 -9.70 19.03
C GLU A 194 -3.53 -8.30 18.81
N ILE A 195 -4.78 -8.22 18.35
CA ILE A 195 -5.48 -6.95 18.06
C ILE A 195 -6.28 -6.46 19.31
N LEU A 196 -6.41 -7.31 20.34
CA LEU A 196 -7.17 -7.00 21.55
C LEU A 196 -6.43 -6.14 22.57
N ILE A 197 -5.13 -6.02 22.45
CA ILE A 197 -4.23 -5.25 23.32
C ILE A 197 -3.70 -4.03 22.56
#